data_8d19b09134b47f240d6a5ceb27a0c827
#
_entry.id   8d19b09134b47f240d6a5ceb27a0c827
#
_cell.length_a   1.000
_cell.length_b   1.000
_cell.length_c   1.000
_cell.angle_alpha   90.00
_cell.angle_beta   90.00
_cell.angle_gamma   90.00
#
_symmetry.space_group_name_H-M   'P 1'
#
loop_
_entity.id
_entity.type
_entity.pdbx_description
1 polymer ?
#
loop_
_entity_poly.entity_id
_entity_poly.type
_entity_poly.pdbx_seq_one_letter_code
_entity_poly.pdbx_strand_id
1 'polypeptide(L)'
;KFRGYLKQCEQDLVAYAPDVLILVDYAGFNLRMAKIAKERGIKVFYYISPKIWAWNQSRVEQVKARVDRMFVILPFEEEFYQKFGYAVDYAGNPTADAVAEFEPTNDFFERNRLDANKPIIAVLPGSRKQEIEEMLHEMIAILPGFQEYQFVVAGVTNLDPNYYRNFHRNGIRFVFDQTFDLLSHARAALVTSGTATLETAL
;
A
#
# COMPACT_ATOMS: atom_id res chain seq x y z
N LYS A 1 18.60 -3.02 14.10
CA LYS A 1 17.15 -3.17 14.39
C LYS A 1 16.53 -4.42 13.71
N PHE A 2 16.63 -4.62 12.39
CA PHE A 2 16.01 -5.74 11.67
C PHE A 2 16.37 -7.15 12.21
N ARG A 3 17.68 -7.42 12.45
CA ARG A 3 18.12 -8.71 13.03
C ARG A 3 17.62 -8.94 14.45
N GLY A 4 17.45 -7.87 15.23
CA GLY A 4 16.87 -7.96 16.58
C GLY A 4 15.41 -8.41 16.54
N TYR A 5 14.60 -7.82 15.64
CA TYR A 5 13.21 -8.23 15.46
C TYR A 5 13.07 -9.68 14.98
N LEU A 6 13.93 -10.13 14.04
CA LEU A 6 13.92 -11.53 13.62
C LEU A 6 14.18 -12.49 14.78
N LYS A 7 15.18 -12.18 15.62
CA LYS A 7 15.49 -12.99 16.79
C LYS A 7 14.35 -13.00 17.80
N GLN A 8 13.73 -11.84 18.04
CA GLN A 8 12.58 -11.74 18.94
C GLN A 8 11.41 -12.57 18.42
N CYS A 9 11.01 -12.39 17.15
CA CYS A 9 9.92 -13.17 16.55
C CYS A 9 10.21 -14.68 16.54
N GLU A 10 11.48 -15.08 16.36
CA GLU A 10 11.86 -16.49 16.48
C GLU A 10 11.66 -17.02 17.90
N GLN A 11 12.04 -16.23 18.91
CA GLN A 11 11.82 -16.61 20.32
C GLN A 11 10.33 -16.70 20.66
N ASP A 12 9.54 -15.74 20.20
CA ASP A 12 8.09 -15.69 20.40
C ASP A 12 7.43 -16.90 19.70
N LEU A 13 7.85 -17.24 18.47
CA LEU A 13 7.36 -18.39 17.73
C LEU A 13 7.62 -19.69 18.48
N VAL A 14 8.82 -19.84 19.05
CA VAL A 14 9.20 -21.02 19.84
C VAL A 14 8.40 -21.10 21.13
N ALA A 15 8.24 -19.99 21.83
CA ALA A 15 7.51 -19.92 23.11
C ALA A 15 6.00 -20.18 22.92
N TYR A 16 5.42 -19.66 21.85
CA TYR A 16 3.99 -19.81 21.55
C TYR A 16 3.66 -21.19 20.94
N ALA A 17 4.61 -21.77 20.21
CA ALA A 17 4.49 -23.08 19.54
C ALA A 17 3.18 -23.26 18.75
N PRO A 18 2.89 -22.40 17.75
CA PRO A 18 1.64 -22.49 17.01
C PRO A 18 1.62 -23.66 16.05
N ASP A 19 0.45 -24.18 15.71
CA ASP A 19 0.26 -25.16 14.65
C ASP A 19 0.47 -24.58 13.25
N VAL A 20 0.13 -23.30 13.09
CA VAL A 20 0.20 -22.57 11.82
C VAL A 20 0.75 -21.17 12.05
N LEU A 21 1.69 -20.75 11.20
CA LEU A 21 2.17 -19.38 11.11
C LEU A 21 1.54 -18.72 9.87
N ILE A 22 0.76 -17.66 10.07
CA ILE A 22 0.21 -16.85 8.98
C ILE A 22 1.09 -15.62 8.79
N LEU A 23 1.64 -15.47 7.60
CA LEU A 23 2.49 -14.34 7.21
C LEU A 23 1.73 -13.42 6.25
N VAL A 24 1.84 -12.12 6.47
CA VAL A 24 1.14 -11.13 5.65
C VAL A 24 2.17 -10.19 5.01
N ASP A 25 2.22 -10.13 3.66
CA ASP A 25 3.10 -9.25 2.88
C ASP A 25 4.57 -9.28 3.35
N TYR A 26 5.28 -8.17 3.31
CA TYR A 26 6.63 -7.90 3.82
C TYR A 26 7.66 -9.02 3.58
N ALA A 27 7.84 -9.40 2.32
CA ALA A 27 8.60 -10.57 1.88
C ALA A 27 10.03 -10.68 2.47
N GLY A 28 10.73 -9.57 2.64
CA GLY A 28 12.10 -9.55 3.15
C GLY A 28 12.25 -10.10 4.56
N PHE A 29 11.24 -9.93 5.40
CA PHE A 29 11.18 -10.46 6.75
C PHE A 29 10.47 -11.81 6.78
N ASN A 30 9.30 -11.87 6.19
CA ASN A 30 8.38 -13.00 6.30
C ASN A 30 8.93 -14.28 5.66
N LEU A 31 9.65 -14.22 4.54
CA LEU A 31 10.30 -15.41 3.98
C LEU A 31 11.43 -15.97 4.86
N ARG A 32 12.03 -15.17 5.74
CA ARG A 32 12.98 -15.67 6.75
C ARG A 32 12.25 -16.35 7.90
N MET A 33 11.16 -15.75 8.38
CA MET A 33 10.29 -16.36 9.39
C MET A 33 9.67 -17.68 8.88
N ALA A 34 9.24 -17.70 7.60
CA ALA A 34 8.77 -18.92 6.95
C ALA A 34 9.81 -20.05 7.01
N LYS A 35 11.08 -19.75 6.73
CA LYS A 35 12.17 -20.73 6.84
C LYS A 35 12.29 -21.27 8.27
N ILE A 36 12.31 -20.36 9.26
CA ILE A 36 12.42 -20.73 10.67
C ILE A 36 11.26 -21.60 11.13
N ALA A 37 10.04 -21.30 10.71
CA ALA A 37 8.85 -22.07 11.01
C ALA A 37 8.89 -23.47 10.38
N LYS A 38 9.27 -23.56 9.11
CA LYS A 38 9.41 -24.87 8.40
C LYS A 38 10.46 -25.78 9.04
N GLU A 39 11.60 -25.22 9.47
CA GLU A 39 12.65 -25.99 10.17
C GLU A 39 12.16 -26.56 11.51
N ARG A 40 11.05 -26.03 12.04
CA ARG A 40 10.39 -26.49 13.29
C ARG A 40 9.11 -27.31 13.06
N GLY A 41 8.80 -27.63 11.80
CA GLY A 41 7.60 -28.39 11.45
C GLY A 41 6.29 -27.61 11.53
N ILE A 42 6.35 -26.29 11.71
CA ILE A 42 5.18 -25.40 11.76
C ILE A 42 4.69 -25.15 10.33
N LYS A 43 3.39 -25.31 10.09
CA LYS A 43 2.78 -24.98 8.80
C LYS A 43 2.83 -23.46 8.55
N VAL A 44 3.11 -23.09 7.30
CA VAL A 44 3.23 -21.69 6.90
C VAL A 44 2.18 -21.36 5.85
N PHE A 45 1.30 -20.42 6.19
CA PHE A 45 0.37 -19.79 5.26
C PHE A 45 0.84 -18.36 4.97
N TYR A 46 0.71 -17.94 3.72
CA TYR A 46 1.20 -16.64 3.32
C TYR A 46 0.09 -15.89 2.57
N TYR A 47 -0.30 -14.74 3.08
CA TYR A 47 -1.30 -13.85 2.49
C TYR A 47 -0.61 -12.61 1.91
N ILE A 48 -1.03 -12.17 0.74
CA ILE A 48 -0.43 -11.11 -0.08
C ILE A 48 0.97 -11.51 -0.54
N SER A 49 1.02 -12.20 -1.66
CA SER A 49 2.24 -12.81 -2.19
C SER A 49 3.37 -11.80 -2.41
N PRO A 50 4.62 -12.22 -2.24
CA PRO A 50 5.75 -11.39 -2.66
C PRO A 50 5.66 -11.04 -4.14
N LYS A 51 5.82 -9.77 -4.51
CA LYS A 51 5.77 -9.30 -5.92
C LYS A 51 6.97 -9.78 -6.75
N ILE A 52 7.33 -11.07 -6.63
CA ILE A 52 8.48 -11.68 -7.31
C ILE A 52 8.28 -11.76 -8.83
N TRP A 53 7.04 -11.78 -9.29
CA TRP A 53 6.67 -11.74 -10.69
C TRP A 53 7.17 -10.47 -11.39
N ALA A 54 7.29 -9.36 -10.67
CA ALA A 54 7.70 -8.07 -11.22
C ALA A 54 9.23 -7.94 -11.41
N TRP A 55 10.05 -8.57 -10.56
CA TRP A 55 11.49 -8.28 -10.54
C TRP A 55 12.43 -9.45 -10.18
N ASN A 56 11.93 -10.54 -9.60
CA ASN A 56 12.80 -11.66 -9.22
C ASN A 56 12.07 -13.00 -9.17
N GLN A 57 11.78 -13.55 -10.33
CA GLN A 57 11.04 -14.81 -10.48
C GLN A 57 11.80 -16.03 -9.90
N SER A 58 13.14 -15.98 -9.82
CA SER A 58 13.94 -17.07 -9.24
C SER A 58 13.61 -17.36 -7.76
N ARG A 59 12.98 -16.39 -7.07
CA ARG A 59 12.51 -16.58 -5.68
C ARG A 59 11.31 -17.51 -5.53
N VAL A 60 10.66 -17.91 -6.62
CA VAL A 60 9.54 -18.88 -6.56
C VAL A 60 9.96 -20.14 -5.85
N GLU A 61 11.17 -20.66 -6.11
CA GLU A 61 11.66 -21.87 -5.45
C GLU A 61 11.80 -21.69 -3.92
N GLN A 62 12.14 -20.50 -3.47
CA GLN A 62 12.18 -20.21 -2.02
C GLN A 62 10.77 -20.17 -1.42
N VAL A 63 9.80 -19.65 -2.15
CA VAL A 63 8.40 -19.64 -1.73
C VAL A 63 7.88 -21.06 -1.63
N LYS A 64 8.02 -21.87 -2.69
CA LYS A 64 7.60 -23.28 -2.72
C LYS A 64 8.19 -24.10 -1.56
N ALA A 65 9.48 -23.86 -1.25
CA ALA A 65 10.16 -24.60 -0.18
C ALA A 65 9.72 -24.20 1.23
N ARG A 66 9.12 -23.01 1.41
CA ARG A 66 8.89 -22.41 2.74
C ARG A 66 7.43 -22.18 3.07
N VAL A 67 6.55 -22.15 2.07
CA VAL A 67 5.14 -21.80 2.23
C VAL A 67 4.27 -22.97 1.85
N ASP A 68 3.40 -23.41 2.75
CA ASP A 68 2.49 -24.54 2.51
C ASP A 68 1.23 -24.12 1.74
N ARG A 69 0.71 -22.92 2.01
CA ARG A 69 -0.39 -22.31 1.25
C ARG A 69 -0.13 -20.83 1.02
N MET A 70 -0.33 -20.40 -0.22
CA MET A 70 -0.19 -19.02 -0.65
C MET A 70 -1.56 -18.47 -1.05
N PHE A 71 -1.94 -17.35 -0.46
CA PHE A 71 -3.15 -16.62 -0.81
C PHE A 71 -2.74 -15.35 -1.55
N VAL A 72 -3.10 -15.28 -2.82
CA VAL A 72 -2.77 -14.16 -3.71
C VAL A 72 -3.93 -13.18 -3.81
N ILE A 73 -3.64 -11.91 -4.13
CA ILE A 73 -4.63 -10.84 -4.18
C ILE A 73 -4.85 -10.27 -5.59
N LEU A 74 -4.04 -10.70 -6.57
CA LEU A 74 -4.17 -10.28 -7.96
C LEU A 74 -4.47 -11.53 -8.82
N PRO A 75 -5.50 -11.51 -9.69
CA PRO A 75 -5.91 -12.71 -10.43
C PRO A 75 -4.81 -13.36 -11.25
N PHE A 76 -3.95 -12.56 -11.89
CA PHE A 76 -2.87 -13.06 -12.74
C PHE A 76 -1.75 -13.81 -11.96
N GLU A 77 -1.71 -13.68 -10.63
CA GLU A 77 -0.71 -14.36 -9.80
C GLU A 77 -0.94 -15.87 -9.77
N GLU A 78 -2.18 -16.35 -9.92
CA GLU A 78 -2.46 -17.79 -10.06
C GLU A 78 -1.77 -18.35 -11.29
N GLU A 79 -1.93 -17.73 -12.45
CA GLU A 79 -1.26 -18.14 -13.70
C GLU A 79 0.27 -18.05 -13.58
N PHE A 80 0.75 -17.02 -12.90
CA PHE A 80 2.18 -16.85 -12.67
C PHE A 80 2.76 -18.03 -11.87
N TYR A 81 2.19 -18.36 -10.72
CA TYR A 81 2.68 -19.46 -9.89
C TYR A 81 2.46 -20.84 -10.52
N GLN A 82 1.39 -21.00 -11.29
CA GLN A 82 1.10 -22.24 -12.02
C GLN A 82 2.22 -22.59 -13.02
N LYS A 83 2.84 -21.61 -13.68
CA LYS A 83 3.99 -21.81 -14.58
C LYS A 83 5.18 -22.47 -13.90
N PHE A 84 5.29 -22.33 -12.60
CA PHE A 84 6.33 -22.95 -11.77
C PHE A 84 5.85 -24.21 -11.03
N GLY A 85 4.68 -24.72 -11.37
CA GLY A 85 4.10 -25.89 -10.72
C GLY A 85 3.77 -25.69 -9.23
N TYR A 86 3.35 -24.47 -8.86
CA TYR A 86 2.95 -24.14 -7.50
C TYR A 86 1.50 -23.62 -7.50
N ALA A 87 0.62 -24.38 -6.86
CA ALA A 87 -0.78 -23.97 -6.71
C ALA A 87 -0.92 -22.90 -5.62
N VAL A 88 -1.69 -21.89 -5.90
CA VAL A 88 -2.02 -20.81 -4.96
C VAL A 88 -3.52 -20.55 -4.98
N ASP A 89 -4.04 -19.91 -3.94
CA ASP A 89 -5.45 -19.60 -3.81
C ASP A 89 -5.67 -18.09 -4.03
N TYR A 90 -6.52 -17.70 -4.99
CA TYR A 90 -6.93 -16.30 -5.12
C TYR A 90 -7.95 -15.95 -4.04
N ALA A 91 -7.59 -15.04 -3.14
CA ALA A 91 -8.39 -14.67 -1.97
C ALA A 91 -9.18 -13.34 -2.15
N GLY A 92 -9.09 -12.72 -3.33
CA GLY A 92 -9.59 -11.36 -3.53
C GLY A 92 -8.57 -10.30 -3.08
N ASN A 93 -8.91 -9.04 -3.36
CA ASN A 93 -8.02 -7.91 -3.05
C ASN A 93 -8.63 -7.04 -1.94
N PRO A 94 -7.99 -6.95 -0.76
CA PRO A 94 -8.53 -6.17 0.36
C PRO A 94 -8.67 -4.67 0.05
N THR A 95 -7.88 -4.13 -0.89
CA THR A 95 -8.06 -2.75 -1.34
C THR A 95 -9.36 -2.59 -2.13
N ALA A 96 -9.70 -3.56 -2.98
CA ALA A 96 -10.95 -3.53 -3.73
C ALA A 96 -12.17 -3.62 -2.79
N ASP A 97 -12.09 -4.47 -1.77
CA ASP A 97 -13.13 -4.59 -0.75
C ASP A 97 -13.30 -3.27 0.01
N ALA A 98 -12.19 -2.67 0.45
CA ALA A 98 -12.22 -1.39 1.18
C ALA A 98 -12.78 -0.23 0.34
N VAL A 99 -12.49 -0.19 -0.97
CA VAL A 99 -13.05 0.82 -1.89
C VAL A 99 -14.54 0.55 -2.12
N ALA A 100 -14.95 -0.71 -2.29
CA ALA A 100 -16.34 -1.07 -2.53
C ALA A 100 -17.27 -0.80 -1.32
N GLU A 101 -16.72 -0.89 -0.10
CA GLU A 101 -17.44 -0.61 1.16
C GLU A 101 -17.40 0.88 1.54
N PHE A 102 -16.59 1.69 0.85
CA PHE A 102 -16.43 3.09 1.18
C PHE A 102 -17.62 3.93 0.71
N GLU A 103 -18.18 4.73 1.60
CA GLU A 103 -19.22 5.71 1.31
C GLU A 103 -18.63 7.13 1.43
N PRO A 104 -18.61 7.92 0.33
CA PRO A 104 -18.12 9.30 0.36
C PRO A 104 -18.94 10.18 1.32
N THR A 105 -18.25 11.06 2.04
CA THR A 105 -18.91 11.99 2.96
C THR A 105 -19.49 13.19 2.24
N ASN A 106 -20.71 13.59 2.59
CA ASN A 106 -21.41 14.72 1.94
C ASN A 106 -20.81 16.08 2.30
N ASP A 107 -20.06 16.16 3.42
CA ASP A 107 -19.48 17.40 3.94
C ASP A 107 -18.00 17.61 3.55
N PHE A 108 -17.46 16.76 2.65
CA PHE A 108 -16.03 16.79 2.28
C PHE A 108 -15.54 18.17 1.85
N PHE A 109 -16.28 18.88 1.00
CA PHE A 109 -15.93 20.22 0.52
C PHE A 109 -15.93 21.25 1.65
N GLU A 110 -16.99 21.28 2.46
CA GLU A 110 -17.15 22.23 3.55
C GLU A 110 -16.08 22.03 4.64
N ARG A 111 -15.93 20.80 5.10
CA ARG A 111 -14.96 20.41 6.14
C ARG A 111 -13.53 20.77 5.77
N ASN A 112 -13.17 20.64 4.50
CA ASN A 112 -11.83 20.91 3.99
C ASN A 112 -11.70 22.33 3.39
N ARG A 113 -12.76 23.17 3.47
CA ARG A 113 -12.79 24.53 2.91
C ARG A 113 -12.42 24.57 1.44
N LEU A 114 -12.96 23.62 0.66
CA LEU A 114 -12.79 23.51 -0.78
C LEU A 114 -13.91 24.24 -1.51
N ASP A 115 -13.62 24.69 -2.73
CA ASP A 115 -14.62 25.30 -3.60
C ASP A 115 -15.40 24.20 -4.33
N ALA A 116 -16.68 24.04 -4.04
CA ALA A 116 -17.53 23.03 -4.66
C ALA A 116 -17.76 23.27 -6.18
N ASN A 117 -17.52 24.49 -6.68
CA ASN A 117 -17.63 24.80 -8.11
C ASN A 117 -16.33 24.56 -8.88
N LYS A 118 -15.24 24.23 -8.19
CA LYS A 118 -13.92 24.05 -8.79
C LYS A 118 -13.53 22.57 -8.76
N PRO A 119 -13.28 21.93 -9.92
CA PRO A 119 -12.92 20.52 -9.94
C PRO A 119 -11.59 20.25 -9.22
N ILE A 120 -11.49 19.10 -8.59
CA ILE A 120 -10.32 18.69 -7.82
C ILE A 120 -9.35 17.89 -8.69
N ILE A 121 -8.06 18.22 -8.61
CA ILE A 121 -6.97 17.30 -8.92
C ILE A 121 -6.42 16.78 -7.60
N ALA A 122 -6.60 15.47 -7.34
CA ALA A 122 -6.02 14.81 -6.19
C ALA A 122 -4.51 14.62 -6.38
N VAL A 123 -3.72 14.85 -5.32
CA VAL A 123 -2.27 14.69 -5.35
C VAL A 123 -1.87 13.71 -4.24
N LEU A 124 -1.37 12.53 -4.64
CA LEU A 124 -0.95 11.46 -3.77
C LEU A 124 0.57 11.23 -3.89
N PRO A 125 1.38 12.02 -3.16
CA PRO A 125 2.83 12.03 -3.35
C PRO A 125 3.55 10.87 -2.65
N GLY A 126 2.82 9.97 -2.02
CA GLY A 126 3.36 8.86 -1.25
C GLY A 126 3.16 9.00 0.26
N SER A 127 3.63 8.01 1.01
CA SER A 127 3.43 7.92 2.46
C SER A 127 4.72 8.09 3.28
N ARG A 128 5.87 8.09 2.63
CA ARG A 128 7.18 8.26 3.28
C ARG A 128 7.72 9.67 3.05
N LYS A 129 8.37 10.21 4.08
CA LYS A 129 8.94 11.56 4.03
C LYS A 129 9.76 11.81 2.76
N GLN A 130 10.66 10.89 2.42
CA GLN A 130 11.52 11.01 1.24
C GLN A 130 10.70 11.02 -0.08
N GLU A 131 9.69 10.14 -0.20
CA GLU A 131 8.80 10.11 -1.36
C GLU A 131 8.08 11.46 -1.53
N ILE A 132 7.54 12.00 -0.43
CA ILE A 132 6.83 13.28 -0.43
C ILE A 132 7.78 14.43 -0.81
N GLU A 133 9.00 14.47 -0.27
CA GLU A 133 10.00 15.50 -0.59
C GLU A 133 10.36 15.51 -2.08
N GLU A 134 10.56 14.34 -2.67
CA GLU A 134 10.95 14.20 -4.07
C GLU A 134 9.77 14.48 -5.03
N MET A 135 8.60 13.93 -4.74
CA MET A 135 7.49 13.91 -5.69
C MET A 135 6.56 15.11 -5.58
N LEU A 136 6.30 15.62 -4.37
CA LEU A 136 5.31 16.67 -4.19
C LEU A 136 5.74 17.99 -4.89
N HIS A 137 7.01 18.33 -4.90
CA HIS A 137 7.52 19.49 -5.62
C HIS A 137 7.24 19.42 -7.11
N GLU A 138 7.48 18.26 -7.72
CA GLU A 138 7.23 18.04 -9.15
C GLU A 138 5.74 18.08 -9.48
N MET A 139 4.93 17.40 -8.64
CA MET A 139 3.48 17.34 -8.83
C MET A 139 2.82 18.72 -8.75
N ILE A 140 3.27 19.57 -7.83
CA ILE A 140 2.70 20.92 -7.68
C ILE A 140 3.30 21.97 -8.65
N ALA A 141 4.37 21.64 -9.34
CA ALA A 141 4.98 22.55 -10.33
C ALA A 141 4.05 22.85 -11.52
N ILE A 142 3.11 21.95 -11.81
CA ILE A 142 2.16 22.11 -12.92
C ILE A 142 0.99 23.07 -12.59
N LEU A 143 0.77 23.43 -11.32
CA LEU A 143 -0.36 24.27 -10.89
C LEU A 143 -0.60 25.52 -11.76
N PRO A 144 0.43 26.27 -12.18
CA PRO A 144 0.20 27.48 -12.98
C PRO A 144 -0.52 27.24 -14.31
N GLY A 145 -0.42 26.02 -14.86
CA GLY A 145 -1.09 25.63 -16.10
C GLY A 145 -2.54 25.14 -15.92
N PHE A 146 -3.01 25.00 -14.66
CA PHE A 146 -4.31 24.38 -14.33
C PHE A 146 -5.08 25.18 -13.29
N GLN A 147 -5.20 26.49 -13.52
CA GLN A 147 -5.81 27.42 -12.56
C GLN A 147 -7.32 27.21 -12.38
N GLU A 148 -7.98 26.57 -13.33
CA GLU A 148 -9.38 26.14 -13.27
C GLU A 148 -9.63 24.99 -12.29
N TYR A 149 -8.56 24.29 -11.85
CA TYR A 149 -8.62 23.20 -10.87
C TYR A 149 -8.15 23.67 -9.49
N GLN A 150 -8.60 22.99 -8.44
CA GLN A 150 -8.01 23.07 -7.12
C GLN A 150 -7.20 21.79 -6.85
N PHE A 151 -5.98 21.95 -6.36
CA PHE A 151 -5.10 20.83 -6.04
C PHE A 151 -5.23 20.47 -4.56
N VAL A 152 -5.59 19.22 -4.29
CA VAL A 152 -5.77 18.71 -2.93
C VAL A 152 -4.84 17.55 -2.69
N VAL A 153 -3.95 17.71 -1.73
CA VAL A 153 -2.89 16.73 -1.40
C VAL A 153 -3.38 15.82 -0.29
N ALA A 154 -3.30 14.51 -0.51
CA ALA A 154 -3.46 13.51 0.53
C ALA A 154 -2.20 13.48 1.41
N GLY A 155 -2.27 14.12 2.57
CA GLY A 155 -1.22 14.10 3.58
C GLY A 155 -1.34 12.89 4.50
N VAL A 156 -0.23 12.49 5.11
CA VAL A 156 -0.19 11.41 6.10
C VAL A 156 0.00 11.95 7.51
N THR A 157 -0.71 11.39 8.47
CA THR A 157 -0.72 11.85 9.88
C THR A 157 0.50 11.38 10.68
N ASN A 158 1.27 10.42 10.17
CA ASN A 158 2.49 9.95 10.81
C ASN A 158 3.70 10.89 10.68
N LEU A 159 3.56 12.00 9.94
CA LEU A 159 4.55 13.08 9.84
C LEU A 159 4.08 14.29 10.65
N ASP A 160 5.06 15.07 11.14
CA ASP A 160 4.78 16.33 11.83
C ASP A 160 3.93 17.25 10.92
N PRO A 161 2.79 17.77 11.38
CA PRO A 161 1.96 18.70 10.61
C PRO A 161 2.73 19.94 10.08
N ASN A 162 3.78 20.36 10.80
CA ASN A 162 4.65 21.47 10.36
C ASN A 162 5.47 21.10 9.11
N TYR A 163 5.69 19.82 8.86
CA TYR A 163 6.41 19.36 7.68
C TYR A 163 5.76 19.85 6.37
N TYR A 164 4.43 19.80 6.31
CA TYR A 164 3.68 20.23 5.13
C TYR A 164 3.67 21.73 4.92
N ARG A 165 4.02 22.56 5.93
CA ARG A 165 4.09 24.03 5.78
C ARG A 165 5.07 24.47 4.70
N ASN A 166 6.12 23.70 4.46
CA ASN A 166 7.10 23.97 3.42
C ASN A 166 6.54 23.87 2.00
N PHE A 167 5.40 23.20 1.84
CA PHE A 167 4.72 23.00 0.56
C PHE A 167 3.47 23.88 0.41
N HIS A 168 3.15 24.70 1.42
CA HIS A 168 2.02 25.59 1.32
C HIS A 168 2.26 26.66 0.23
N ARG A 169 1.44 26.60 -0.81
CA ARG A 169 1.37 27.60 -1.88
C ARG A 169 -0.09 27.96 -2.13
N ASN A 170 -0.34 29.15 -2.69
CA ASN A 170 -1.69 29.52 -3.10
C ASN A 170 -2.24 28.50 -4.09
N GLY A 171 -3.46 28.01 -3.84
CA GLY A 171 -4.11 27.01 -4.69
C GLY A 171 -3.93 25.56 -4.27
N ILE A 172 -3.17 25.27 -3.18
CA ILE A 172 -3.03 23.91 -2.63
C ILE A 172 -3.78 23.80 -1.31
N ARG A 173 -4.45 22.68 -1.13
CA ARG A 173 -5.05 22.25 0.15
C ARG A 173 -4.48 20.89 0.55
N PHE A 174 -4.46 20.60 1.84
CA PHE A 174 -4.06 19.31 2.39
C PHE A 174 -5.23 18.71 3.14
N VAL A 175 -5.47 17.42 2.91
CA VAL A 175 -6.42 16.60 3.66
C VAL A 175 -5.68 15.42 4.27
N PHE A 176 -6.09 14.98 5.44
CA PHE A 176 -5.42 13.92 6.19
C PHE A 176 -6.43 12.82 6.52
N ASP A 177 -6.01 11.55 6.35
CA ASP A 177 -6.84 10.36 6.57
C ASP A 177 -8.18 10.38 5.80
N GLN A 178 -8.20 11.02 4.62
CA GLN A 178 -9.39 11.20 3.78
C GLN A 178 -9.08 10.85 2.32
N THR A 179 -8.20 9.89 2.07
CA THR A 179 -7.77 9.57 0.69
C THR A 179 -8.92 9.11 -0.19
N PHE A 180 -9.79 8.24 0.32
CA PHE A 180 -10.94 7.74 -0.46
C PHE A 180 -11.98 8.84 -0.71
N ASP A 181 -12.27 9.69 0.30
CA ASP A 181 -13.11 10.87 0.09
C ASP A 181 -12.54 11.80 -0.99
N LEU A 182 -11.24 12.08 -0.92
CA LEU A 182 -10.56 12.90 -1.90
C LEU A 182 -10.67 12.31 -3.32
N LEU A 183 -10.39 11.01 -3.47
CA LEU A 183 -10.45 10.33 -4.77
C LEU A 183 -11.86 10.28 -5.33
N SER A 184 -12.89 10.06 -4.48
CA SER A 184 -14.30 10.03 -4.89
C SER A 184 -14.79 11.37 -5.45
N HIS A 185 -14.20 12.48 -5.00
CA HIS A 185 -14.55 13.83 -5.44
C HIS A 185 -13.59 14.41 -6.50
N ALA A 186 -12.52 13.70 -6.83
CA ALA A 186 -11.50 14.16 -7.75
C ALA A 186 -11.90 13.96 -9.23
N ARG A 187 -11.59 14.94 -10.07
CA ARG A 187 -11.70 14.82 -11.53
C ARG A 187 -10.55 14.04 -12.14
N ALA A 188 -9.37 14.17 -11.54
CA ALA A 188 -8.14 13.48 -11.92
C ALA A 188 -7.21 13.35 -10.72
N ALA A 189 -6.23 12.45 -10.80
CA ALA A 189 -5.25 12.28 -9.75
C ALA A 189 -3.82 12.22 -10.28
N LEU A 190 -2.88 12.81 -9.54
CA LEU A 190 -1.45 12.62 -9.68
C LEU A 190 -0.99 11.67 -8.58
N VAL A 191 -0.49 10.51 -8.95
CA VAL A 191 -0.22 9.43 -7.99
C VAL A 191 1.20 8.91 -8.16
N THR A 192 1.93 8.77 -7.04
CA THR A 192 3.19 8.01 -7.05
C THR A 192 2.92 6.51 -7.10
N SER A 193 3.92 5.76 -7.58
CA SER A 193 3.87 4.30 -7.60
C SER A 193 3.64 3.71 -6.20
N GLY A 194 2.81 2.67 -6.09
CA GLY A 194 2.52 1.97 -4.84
C GLY A 194 1.05 1.54 -4.73
N THR A 195 0.59 1.29 -3.51
CA THR A 195 -0.79 0.88 -3.22
C THR A 195 -1.80 1.94 -3.66
N ALA A 196 -1.45 3.23 -3.52
CA ALA A 196 -2.30 4.35 -3.92
C ALA A 196 -2.67 4.33 -5.42
N THR A 197 -1.83 3.75 -6.29
CA THR A 197 -2.17 3.57 -7.71
C THR A 197 -3.37 2.64 -7.91
N LEU A 198 -3.43 1.57 -7.13
CA LEU A 198 -4.54 0.63 -7.18
C LEU A 198 -5.81 1.25 -6.57
N GLU A 199 -5.70 1.90 -5.42
CA GLU A 199 -6.81 2.64 -4.77
C GLU A 199 -7.42 3.68 -5.70
N THR A 200 -6.59 4.35 -6.51
CA THR A 200 -7.04 5.37 -7.47
C THR A 200 -7.71 4.77 -8.71
N ALA A 201 -7.32 3.55 -9.10
CA ALA A 201 -7.84 2.89 -10.29
C ALA A 201 -9.15 2.12 -10.06
N LEU A 202 -9.47 1.81 -8.82
CA LEU A 202 -10.72 1.16 -8.38
C LEU A 202 -11.82 2.19 -8.13
#